data_c9746538a1b2bd1d99e3ba57033bfa86
#
_entry.id   c9746538a1b2bd1d99e3ba57033bfa86
#
_cell.length_a   1.000
_cell.length_b   1.000
_cell.length_c   1.000
_cell.angle_alpha   90.00
_cell.angle_beta   90.00
_cell.angle_gamma   90.00
#
_symmetry.space_group_name_H-M   'P 1'
#
loop_
_entity.id
_entity.type
_entity.pdbx_description
1 polymer ?
#
loop_
_entity_poly.entity_id
_entity_poly.type
_entity_poly.pdbx_seq_one_letter_code
_entity_poly.pdbx_strand_id
1 'polypeptide(L)'
;MMKSGTDLINEAKARIRQVDSAEARALHAKGGVTFLDVRDQPEVNLGRIPSAVHVSRGNLETKIEALIPRDAEVVIYCASGNRSAFAAETMQQMGYTNVCSLAGGIRGWAEAGGDID
;
A
#
# COMPACT_ATOMS: atom_id res chain seq x y z
N MET A 1 -20.36 -15.86 -15.06
CA MET A 1 -20.87 -15.10 -13.92
C MET A 1 -20.14 -13.77 -13.81
N MET A 2 -20.88 -12.68 -13.67
CA MET A 2 -20.31 -11.34 -13.61
C MET A 2 -20.05 -10.92 -12.17
N LYS A 3 -18.97 -10.17 -11.97
CA LYS A 3 -18.63 -9.57 -10.68
C LYS A 3 -18.60 -8.05 -10.83
N SER A 4 -19.05 -7.36 -9.78
CA SER A 4 -18.95 -5.91 -9.70
C SER A 4 -17.51 -5.49 -9.32
N GLY A 5 -17.19 -4.21 -9.48
CA GLY A 5 -15.92 -3.68 -8.97
C GLY A 5 -15.80 -3.86 -7.47
N THR A 6 -16.89 -3.69 -6.73
CA THR A 6 -16.93 -3.92 -5.28
C THR A 6 -16.61 -5.37 -4.93
N ASP A 7 -17.14 -6.32 -5.70
CA ASP A 7 -16.82 -7.75 -5.50
C ASP A 7 -15.33 -8.00 -5.64
N LEU A 8 -14.71 -7.47 -6.68
CA LEU A 8 -13.26 -7.63 -6.91
C LEU A 8 -12.42 -7.01 -5.81
N ILE A 9 -12.80 -5.83 -5.35
CA ILE A 9 -12.13 -5.13 -4.24
C ILE A 9 -12.22 -5.97 -2.96
N ASN A 10 -13.40 -6.45 -2.64
CA ASN A 10 -13.60 -7.26 -1.43
C ASN A 10 -12.85 -8.59 -1.49
N GLU A 11 -12.79 -9.22 -2.66
CA GLU A 11 -12.02 -10.45 -2.85
C GLU A 11 -10.50 -10.20 -2.67
N ALA A 12 -9.99 -9.12 -3.23
CA ALA A 12 -8.58 -8.75 -3.05
C ALA A 12 -8.27 -8.53 -1.58
N LYS A 13 -9.11 -7.76 -0.87
CA LYS A 13 -8.93 -7.50 0.56
C LYS A 13 -8.98 -8.77 1.41
N ALA A 14 -9.78 -9.75 1.01
CA ALA A 14 -9.88 -11.03 1.71
C ALA A 14 -8.62 -11.91 1.55
N ARG A 15 -7.83 -11.68 0.51
CA ARG A 15 -6.64 -12.49 0.19
C ARG A 15 -5.33 -11.91 0.71
N ILE A 16 -5.39 -10.74 1.32
CA ILE A 16 -4.20 -10.02 1.78
C ILE A 16 -4.35 -9.67 3.25
N ARG A 17 -3.23 -9.33 3.88
CA ARG A 17 -3.25 -8.74 5.22
C ARG A 17 -3.47 -7.25 5.12
N GLN A 18 -4.31 -6.71 6.00
CA GLN A 18 -4.51 -5.28 6.15
C GLN A 18 -4.04 -4.83 7.53
N VAL A 19 -3.52 -3.62 7.62
CA VAL A 19 -3.19 -2.95 8.88
C VAL A 19 -3.97 -1.66 8.96
N ASP A 20 -4.36 -1.27 10.18
CA ASP A 20 -5.03 0.01 10.39
C ASP A 20 -4.00 1.15 10.56
N SER A 21 -4.49 2.38 10.68
CA SER A 21 -3.63 3.55 10.81
C SER A 21 -2.76 3.52 12.07
N ALA A 22 -3.26 3.00 13.17
CA ALA A 22 -2.50 2.90 14.40
C ALA A 22 -1.33 1.92 14.28
N GLU A 23 -1.57 0.74 13.70
CA GLU A 23 -0.52 -0.23 13.42
C GLU A 23 0.52 0.33 12.45
N ALA A 24 0.06 0.98 11.38
CA ALA A 24 0.95 1.57 10.39
C ALA A 24 1.85 2.65 10.99
N ARG A 25 1.29 3.50 11.85
CA ARG A 25 2.07 4.53 12.53
C ARG A 25 3.13 3.92 13.45
N ALA A 26 2.80 2.85 14.15
CA ALA A 26 3.75 2.14 15.01
C ALA A 26 4.88 1.52 14.17
N LEU A 27 4.56 0.92 13.03
CA LEU A 27 5.54 0.35 12.11
C LEU A 27 6.45 1.42 11.53
N HIS A 28 5.90 2.57 11.16
CA HIS A 28 6.67 3.69 10.63
C HIS A 28 7.66 4.23 11.67
N ALA A 29 7.20 4.40 12.90
CA ALA A 29 8.03 4.89 14.00
C ALA A 29 9.15 3.92 14.37
N LYS A 30 8.87 2.63 14.32
CA LYS A 30 9.86 1.58 14.61
C LYS A 30 10.99 1.58 13.58
N GLY A 31 10.69 1.85 12.30
CA GLY A 31 11.65 1.79 11.22
C GLY A 31 11.87 0.38 10.67
N GLY A 32 12.63 0.28 9.59
CA GLY A 32 12.92 -0.99 8.92
C GLY A 32 11.80 -1.49 8.03
N VAL A 33 10.72 -0.74 7.90
CA VAL A 33 9.56 -1.07 7.07
C VAL A 33 9.49 -0.10 5.89
N THR A 34 9.33 -0.63 4.70
CA THR A 34 9.17 0.19 3.50
C THR A 34 7.71 0.54 3.32
N PHE A 35 7.39 1.82 3.23
CA PHE A 35 6.07 2.29 2.84
C PHE A 35 6.04 2.52 1.34
N LEU A 36 5.10 1.89 0.67
CA LEU A 36 4.96 1.94 -0.79
C LEU A 36 3.67 2.66 -1.17
N ASP A 37 3.83 3.80 -1.84
CA ASP A 37 2.72 4.62 -2.35
C ASP A 37 2.40 4.18 -3.78
N VAL A 38 1.20 3.67 -4.02
CA VAL A 38 0.77 3.20 -5.34
C VAL A 38 -0.22 4.16 -6.02
N ARG A 39 -0.31 5.39 -5.51
CA ARG A 39 -1.15 6.43 -6.12
C ARG A 39 -0.48 7.00 -7.38
N ASP A 40 -1.20 7.84 -8.08
CA ASP A 40 -0.67 8.53 -9.24
C ASP A 40 0.17 9.74 -8.82
N GLN A 41 1.09 10.17 -9.68
CA GLN A 41 2.03 11.26 -9.39
C GLN A 41 1.35 12.55 -8.91
N PRO A 42 0.24 13.02 -9.52
CA PRO A 42 -0.44 14.22 -9.02
C PRO A 42 -0.92 14.10 -7.57
N GLU A 43 -1.35 12.92 -7.14
CA GLU A 43 -1.74 12.68 -5.76
C GLU A 43 -0.53 12.76 -4.83
N VAL A 44 0.58 12.15 -5.23
CA VAL A 44 1.83 12.17 -4.45
C VAL A 44 2.36 13.59 -4.29
N ASN A 45 2.22 14.41 -5.32
CA ASN A 45 2.66 15.81 -5.30
C ASN A 45 1.92 16.65 -4.25
N LEU A 46 0.71 16.24 -3.86
CA LEU A 46 -0.08 16.93 -2.84
C LEU A 46 0.27 16.51 -1.41
N GLY A 47 1.10 15.51 -1.24
CA GLY A 47 1.53 15.01 0.05
C GLY A 47 1.65 13.51 0.08
N ARG A 48 2.57 12.99 0.90
CA ARG A 48 2.82 11.56 1.03
C ARG A 48 3.27 11.22 2.44
N ILE A 49 3.21 9.93 2.77
CA ILE A 49 3.78 9.45 4.03
C ILE A 49 5.30 9.60 3.94
N PRO A 50 5.97 10.13 4.98
CA PRO A 50 7.41 10.37 4.94
C PRO A 50 8.21 9.13 4.56
N SER A 51 9.20 9.30 3.70
CA SER A 51 10.12 8.25 3.23
C SER A 51 9.49 7.18 2.33
N ALA A 52 8.26 7.36 1.89
CA ALA A 52 7.59 6.38 1.04
C ALA A 52 8.28 6.28 -0.32
N VAL A 53 8.39 5.04 -0.81
CA VAL A 53 8.77 4.76 -2.20
C VAL A 53 7.51 4.91 -3.04
N HIS A 54 7.61 5.54 -4.19
CA HIS A 54 6.47 5.73 -5.09
C HIS A 54 6.59 4.87 -6.35
N VAL A 55 5.59 4.02 -6.56
CA VAL A 55 5.39 3.29 -7.82
C VAL A 55 3.90 3.25 -8.08
N SER A 56 3.43 3.98 -9.08
CA SER A 56 2.00 3.97 -9.45
C SER A 56 1.53 2.54 -9.72
N ARG A 57 0.29 2.23 -9.34
CA ARG A 57 -0.24 0.87 -9.49
C ARG A 57 -0.06 0.31 -10.90
N GLY A 58 -0.23 1.13 -11.93
CA GLY A 58 -0.07 0.71 -13.33
C GLY A 58 1.35 0.34 -13.71
N ASN A 59 2.35 0.73 -12.93
CA ASN A 59 3.76 0.44 -13.18
C ASN A 59 4.35 -0.59 -12.22
N LEU A 60 3.52 -1.15 -11.33
CA LEU A 60 3.99 -1.99 -10.23
C LEU A 60 4.79 -3.20 -10.74
N GLU A 61 4.20 -3.96 -11.65
CA GLU A 61 4.79 -5.22 -12.12
C GLU A 61 6.11 -5.02 -12.83
N THR A 62 6.28 -3.88 -13.51
CA THR A 62 7.49 -3.61 -14.29
C THR A 62 8.61 -2.97 -13.49
N LYS A 63 8.32 -2.39 -12.32
CA LYS A 63 9.29 -1.57 -11.59
C LYS A 63 9.63 -2.07 -10.19
N ILE A 64 8.73 -2.80 -9.54
CA ILE A 64 8.87 -3.06 -8.10
C ILE A 64 10.09 -3.92 -7.76
N GLU A 65 10.42 -4.91 -8.59
CA GLU A 65 11.52 -5.84 -8.31
C GLU A 65 12.87 -5.13 -8.19
N ALA A 66 13.08 -4.07 -8.97
CA ALA A 66 14.32 -3.31 -8.93
C ALA A 66 14.40 -2.38 -7.71
N LEU A 67 13.28 -2.06 -7.07
CA LEU A 67 13.20 -1.05 -6.01
C LEU A 67 13.09 -1.63 -4.62
N ILE A 68 12.41 -2.77 -4.46
CA ILE A 68 12.14 -3.36 -3.16
C ILE A 68 12.48 -4.85 -3.22
N PRO A 69 13.38 -5.35 -2.34
CA PRO A 69 13.70 -6.76 -2.29
C PRO A 69 12.51 -7.58 -1.77
N ARG A 70 12.44 -8.85 -2.19
CA ARG A 70 11.30 -9.72 -1.87
C ARG A 70 11.16 -10.05 -0.39
N ASP A 71 12.22 -9.96 0.39
CA ASP A 71 12.17 -10.21 1.83
C ASP A 71 11.86 -8.95 2.66
N ALA A 72 11.66 -7.81 2.02
CA ALA A 72 11.32 -6.57 2.72
C ALA A 72 9.94 -6.65 3.37
N GLU A 73 9.79 -6.02 4.52
CA GLU A 73 8.49 -5.75 5.12
C GLU A 73 7.93 -4.48 4.47
N VAL A 74 6.75 -4.59 3.86
CA VAL A 74 6.18 -3.51 3.05
C VAL A 74 4.74 -3.20 3.50
N VAL A 75 4.49 -1.93 3.76
CA VAL A 75 3.13 -1.40 3.94
C VAL A 75 2.78 -0.63 2.67
N ILE A 76 1.79 -1.11 1.94
CA ILE A 76 1.34 -0.51 0.68
C ILE A 76 0.15 0.37 0.96
N TYR A 77 0.13 1.59 0.41
CA TYR A 77 -1.01 2.46 0.60
C TYR A 77 -1.41 3.19 -0.69
N CYS A 78 -2.66 3.59 -0.72
CA CYS A 78 -3.23 4.49 -1.72
C CYS A 78 -4.08 5.53 -1.00
N ALA A 79 -5.09 6.11 -1.64
CA ALA A 79 -5.92 7.13 -1.01
C ALA A 79 -6.82 6.55 0.08
N SER A 80 -7.50 5.42 -0.18
CA SER A 80 -8.52 4.84 0.70
C SER A 80 -8.40 3.33 0.93
N GLY A 81 -7.43 2.66 0.30
CA GLY A 81 -7.15 1.24 0.56
C GLY A 81 -7.54 0.27 -0.55
N ASN A 82 -8.12 0.73 -1.65
CA ASN A 82 -8.57 -0.19 -2.73
C ASN A 82 -7.44 -0.54 -3.70
N ARG A 83 -6.76 0.45 -4.27
CA ARG A 83 -5.63 0.22 -5.18
C ARG A 83 -4.50 -0.55 -4.48
N SER A 84 -4.26 -0.23 -3.20
CA SER A 84 -3.22 -0.91 -2.41
C SER A 84 -3.57 -2.36 -2.12
N ALA A 85 -4.85 -2.71 -2.00
CA ALA A 85 -5.27 -4.11 -1.84
C ALA A 85 -4.91 -4.93 -3.09
N PHE A 86 -5.19 -4.42 -4.28
CA PHE A 86 -4.78 -5.08 -5.53
C PHE A 86 -3.27 -5.16 -5.67
N ALA A 87 -2.56 -4.11 -5.26
CA ALA A 87 -1.09 -4.11 -5.29
C ALA A 87 -0.51 -5.18 -4.36
N ALA A 88 -1.06 -5.32 -3.16
CA ALA A 88 -0.64 -6.34 -2.21
C ALA A 88 -0.85 -7.75 -2.77
N GLU A 89 -2.00 -8.00 -3.36
CA GLU A 89 -2.31 -9.29 -4.00
C GLU A 89 -1.31 -9.60 -5.11
N THR A 90 -1.03 -8.63 -5.96
CA THR A 90 -0.05 -8.78 -7.04
C THR A 90 1.36 -9.06 -6.49
N MET A 91 1.79 -8.32 -5.48
CA MET A 91 3.12 -8.52 -4.90
C MET A 91 3.26 -9.89 -4.23
N GLN A 92 2.20 -10.41 -3.60
CA GLN A 92 2.22 -11.79 -3.09
C GLN A 92 2.44 -12.80 -4.20
N GLN A 93 1.78 -12.63 -5.35
CA GLN A 93 1.99 -13.50 -6.52
C GLN A 93 3.42 -13.40 -7.06
N MET A 94 4.07 -12.25 -6.89
CA MET A 94 5.46 -12.04 -7.29
C MET A 94 6.48 -12.56 -6.28
N GLY A 95 6.02 -13.13 -5.16
CA GLY A 95 6.91 -13.74 -4.16
C GLY A 95 7.26 -12.87 -2.97
N TYR A 96 6.63 -11.70 -2.81
CA TYR A 96 6.76 -10.89 -1.60
C TYR A 96 5.93 -11.53 -0.48
N THR A 97 6.57 -11.91 0.61
CA THR A 97 5.91 -12.68 1.68
C THR A 97 5.49 -11.84 2.88
N ASN A 98 5.96 -10.61 2.98
CA ASN A 98 5.70 -9.75 4.14
C ASN A 98 5.14 -8.40 3.70
N VAL A 99 4.00 -8.43 3.03
CA VAL A 99 3.31 -7.23 2.55
C VAL A 99 1.93 -7.12 3.15
N CYS A 100 1.49 -5.90 3.39
CA CYS A 100 0.14 -5.60 3.83
C CYS A 100 -0.35 -4.31 3.16
N SER A 101 -1.66 -4.11 3.19
CA SER A 101 -2.30 -2.90 2.69
C SER A 101 -2.77 -2.06 3.87
N LEU A 102 -2.57 -0.75 3.79
CA LEU A 102 -3.05 0.19 4.80
C LEU A 102 -4.56 0.42 4.62
N ALA A 103 -5.35 -0.16 5.50
CA ALA A 103 -6.79 0.04 5.53
C ALA A 103 -7.09 1.53 5.78
N GLY A 104 -7.96 2.11 4.97
CA GLY A 104 -8.25 3.55 5.02
C GLY A 104 -7.25 4.44 4.31
N GLY A 105 -6.13 3.90 3.85
CA GLY A 105 -5.13 4.61 3.05
C GLY A 105 -4.53 5.83 3.74
N ILE A 106 -3.96 6.73 2.94
CA ILE A 106 -3.37 7.97 3.48
C ILE A 106 -4.41 8.89 4.13
N ARG A 107 -5.68 8.80 3.71
CA ARG A 107 -6.77 9.55 4.36
C ARG A 107 -6.90 9.18 5.82
N GLY A 108 -6.99 7.88 6.11
CA GLY A 108 -7.06 7.38 7.48
C GLY A 108 -5.79 7.68 8.28
N TRP A 109 -4.63 7.57 7.63
CA TRP A 109 -3.35 7.93 8.21
C TRP A 109 -3.34 9.38 8.68
N ALA A 110 -3.75 10.32 7.84
CA ALA A 110 -3.79 11.74 8.15
C ALA A 110 -4.81 12.05 9.26
N GLU A 111 -5.99 11.45 9.19
CA GLU A 111 -7.03 11.61 10.21
C GLU A 111 -6.58 11.10 11.59
N ALA A 112 -5.76 10.07 11.62
CA ALA A 112 -5.19 9.52 12.85
C ALA A 112 -3.97 10.29 13.35
N GLY A 113 -3.60 11.39 12.69
CA GLY A 113 -2.47 12.23 13.09
C GLY A 113 -1.12 11.80 12.55
N GLY A 114 -1.09 10.95 11.53
CA GLY A 114 0.16 10.56 10.87
C GLY A 114 0.78 11.73 10.12
N ASP A 115 2.11 11.76 10.05
CA ASP A 115 2.85 12.83 9.37
C ASP A 115 2.67 12.76 7.86
N ILE A 116 2.61 13.93 7.23
CA ILE A 116 2.54 14.08 5.78
C ILE A 116 3.67 15.02 5.35
N ASP A 117 4.43 14.58 4.37
CA ASP A 117 5.46 15.42 3.73
C ASP A 117 4.89 16.24 2.56
#